data_b4ab7c468161894bdd8de2b5515a8fc4
#
_entry.id   b4ab7c468161894bdd8de2b5515a8fc4
#
_cell.length_a   1.000
_cell.length_b   1.000
_cell.length_c   1.000
_cell.angle_alpha   90.00
_cell.angle_beta   90.00
_cell.angle_gamma   90.00
#
_symmetry.space_group_name_H-M   'P 1'
#
loop_
_entity.id
_entity.type
_entity.pdbx_description
1 polymer ?
#
loop_
_entity_poly.entity_id
_entity_poly.type
_entity_poly.pdbx_seq_one_letter_code
_entity_poly.pdbx_strand_id
1 'polypeptide(L)'
;MQVGLQCAPLLTGIKVSNLLGVDRQHRDTVIRLFCTTGISCRLLCECSERVTFFLFRREKLEEYLMCPEVMALMKAFGYSGVGLVDILSKVAERYSGYMKCREPFPHEIGLLLGYPVADVAGFIQNGGKDFIYSGYWKVYENLEERLEIFEEYDQAKEQVVRMIAAGADVHKILKFHRTPSRKHQIAV
;
A
#
# COMPACT_ATOMS: atom_id res chain seq x y z
N MET A 1 1.58 -18.47 -0.01
CA MET A 1 2.94 -17.94 0.24
C MET A 1 3.12 -16.52 -0.35
N GLN A 2 2.84 -16.29 -1.64
CA GLN A 2 3.03 -14.98 -2.30
C GLN A 2 2.30 -13.81 -1.60
N VAL A 3 1.03 -13.97 -1.23
CA VAL A 3 0.25 -12.93 -0.51
C VAL A 3 0.92 -12.57 0.83
N GLY A 4 1.38 -13.57 1.58
CA GLY A 4 2.06 -13.32 2.85
C GLY A 4 3.33 -12.50 2.69
N LEU A 5 4.16 -12.84 1.70
CA LEU A 5 5.41 -12.13 1.43
C LEU A 5 5.19 -10.68 0.96
N GLN A 6 4.28 -10.48 -0.01
CA GLN A 6 4.02 -9.15 -0.56
C GLN A 6 3.26 -8.23 0.40
N CYS A 7 2.39 -8.80 1.25
CA CYS A 7 1.45 -8.01 2.07
C CYS A 7 1.76 -8.08 3.57
N ALA A 8 2.89 -8.63 4.00
CA ALA A 8 3.22 -8.81 5.41
C ALA A 8 3.02 -7.53 6.26
N PRO A 9 3.53 -6.33 5.88
CA PRO A 9 3.32 -5.12 6.66
C PRO A 9 1.84 -4.71 6.77
N LEU A 10 1.02 -4.98 5.75
CA LEU A 10 -0.43 -4.76 5.81
C LEU A 10 -1.12 -5.80 6.71
N LEU A 11 -0.74 -7.08 6.60
CA LEU A 11 -1.32 -8.16 7.41
C LEU A 11 -1.01 -7.98 8.90
N THR A 12 0.19 -7.53 9.23
CA THR A 12 0.60 -7.22 10.61
C THR A 12 0.03 -5.90 11.15
N GLY A 13 -0.55 -5.06 10.27
CA GLY A 13 -1.18 -3.79 10.65
C GLY A 13 -0.25 -2.60 10.74
N ILE A 14 1.04 -2.77 10.40
CA ILE A 14 2.04 -1.70 10.36
C ILE A 14 1.74 -0.75 9.20
N LYS A 15 1.33 -1.28 8.04
CA LYS A 15 1.03 -0.51 6.83
C LYS A 15 -0.48 -0.36 6.63
N VAL A 16 -0.91 0.80 6.12
CA VAL A 16 -2.33 1.10 5.87
C VAL A 16 -2.86 0.40 4.62
N SER A 17 -2.01 0.19 3.62
CA SER A 17 -2.39 -0.41 2.35
C SER A 17 -1.22 -1.10 1.65
N ASN A 18 -1.51 -1.85 0.60
CA ASN A 18 -0.50 -2.51 -0.23
C ASN A 18 -1.00 -2.75 -1.66
N LEU A 19 -0.09 -2.77 -2.63
CA LEU A 19 -0.37 -3.34 -3.94
C LEU A 19 -0.06 -4.84 -3.94
N LEU A 20 -0.97 -5.62 -4.49
CA LEU A 20 -0.81 -7.05 -4.67
C LEU A 20 -0.96 -7.40 -6.15
N GLY A 21 0.13 -7.82 -6.78
CA GLY A 21 0.13 -8.37 -8.13
C GLY A 21 0.11 -9.90 -8.11
N VAL A 22 -0.85 -10.51 -8.78
CA VAL A 22 -0.96 -11.96 -8.90
C VAL A 22 -1.25 -12.37 -10.35
N ASP A 23 -1.03 -13.65 -10.67
CA ASP A 23 -1.46 -14.19 -11.94
C ASP A 23 -3.00 -14.21 -12.02
N ARG A 24 -3.53 -13.96 -13.20
CA ARG A 24 -4.98 -13.82 -13.45
C ARG A 24 -5.78 -15.01 -12.93
N GLN A 25 -5.27 -16.21 -13.05
CA GLN A 25 -5.90 -17.43 -12.52
C GLN A 25 -6.18 -17.40 -11.01
N HIS A 26 -5.46 -16.58 -10.25
CA HIS A 26 -5.64 -16.43 -8.81
C HIS A 26 -6.56 -15.29 -8.40
N ARG A 27 -7.14 -14.55 -9.36
CA ARG A 27 -8.01 -13.39 -9.12
C ARG A 27 -9.11 -13.69 -8.11
N ASP A 28 -9.93 -14.69 -8.37
CA ASP A 28 -11.09 -15.00 -7.53
C ASP A 28 -10.68 -15.60 -6.18
N THR A 29 -9.54 -16.27 -6.13
CA THR A 29 -8.95 -16.75 -4.86
C THR A 29 -8.56 -15.59 -3.96
N VAL A 30 -7.94 -14.53 -4.50
CA VAL A 30 -7.60 -13.32 -3.74
C VAL A 30 -8.88 -12.62 -3.25
N ILE A 31 -9.87 -12.45 -4.10
CA ILE A 31 -11.15 -11.82 -3.71
C ILE A 31 -11.79 -12.61 -2.56
N ARG A 32 -11.94 -13.93 -2.69
CA ARG A 32 -12.49 -14.79 -1.62
C ARG A 32 -11.68 -14.73 -0.34
N LEU A 33 -10.35 -14.68 -0.44
CA LEU A 33 -9.48 -14.60 0.72
C LEU A 33 -9.73 -13.32 1.53
N PHE A 34 -9.82 -12.17 0.87
CA PHE A 34 -9.94 -10.89 1.56
C PHE A 34 -11.36 -10.50 1.94
N CYS A 35 -12.40 -11.05 1.31
CA CYS A 35 -13.79 -10.71 1.63
C CYS A 35 -14.20 -11.01 3.10
N THR A 36 -13.45 -11.85 3.81
CA THR A 36 -13.71 -12.25 5.20
C THR A 36 -12.68 -11.71 6.21
N THR A 37 -11.74 -10.86 5.78
CA THR A 37 -10.59 -10.46 6.60
C THR A 37 -10.70 -9.09 7.25
N GLY A 38 -11.64 -8.25 6.85
CA GLY A 38 -11.70 -6.83 7.23
C GLY A 38 -10.66 -5.95 6.50
N ILE A 39 -9.84 -6.52 5.60
CA ILE A 39 -9.02 -5.78 4.64
C ILE A 39 -9.84 -5.59 3.38
N SER A 40 -10.03 -4.33 2.97
CA SER A 40 -10.72 -4.00 1.73
C SER A 40 -9.83 -4.35 0.53
N CYS A 41 -10.47 -4.84 -0.54
CA CYS A 41 -9.78 -5.27 -1.77
C CYS A 41 -10.41 -4.55 -2.96
N ARG A 42 -9.62 -3.74 -3.67
CA ARG A 42 -10.03 -3.03 -4.89
C ARG A 42 -9.21 -3.51 -6.08
N LEU A 43 -9.87 -3.93 -7.13
CA LEU A 43 -9.21 -4.19 -8.41
C LEU A 43 -8.74 -2.87 -9.02
N LEU A 44 -7.44 -2.73 -9.31
CA LEU A 44 -6.88 -1.58 -10.01
C LEU A 44 -6.74 -1.85 -11.51
N CYS A 45 -6.21 -3.01 -11.87
CA CYS A 45 -6.01 -3.35 -13.28
C CYS A 45 -6.05 -4.87 -13.45
N GLU A 46 -6.58 -5.28 -14.60
CA GLU A 46 -6.53 -6.66 -15.08
C GLU A 46 -6.00 -6.67 -16.51
N CYS A 47 -4.95 -7.43 -16.74
CA CYS A 47 -4.34 -7.69 -18.04
C CYS A 47 -4.54 -9.17 -18.43
N SER A 48 -4.00 -9.59 -19.58
CA SER A 48 -4.13 -10.97 -20.06
C SER A 48 -3.63 -12.01 -19.06
N GLU A 49 -2.52 -11.73 -18.38
CA GLU A 49 -1.83 -12.69 -17.50
C GLU A 49 -1.85 -12.30 -16.03
N ARG A 50 -1.99 -11.00 -15.71
CA ARG A 50 -1.83 -10.48 -14.35
C ARG A 50 -2.99 -9.59 -13.93
N VAL A 51 -3.22 -9.61 -12.61
CA VAL A 51 -4.20 -8.77 -11.94
C VAL A 51 -3.49 -8.02 -10.81
N THR A 52 -3.77 -6.72 -10.69
CA THR A 52 -3.27 -5.88 -9.60
C THR A 52 -4.42 -5.44 -8.72
N PHE A 53 -4.31 -5.74 -7.45
CA PHE A 53 -5.23 -5.30 -6.40
C PHE A 53 -4.60 -4.22 -5.54
N PHE A 54 -5.41 -3.30 -5.06
CA PHE A 54 -5.12 -2.41 -3.96
C PHE A 54 -5.84 -2.95 -2.72
N LEU A 55 -5.05 -3.35 -1.72
CA LEU A 55 -5.51 -3.87 -0.45
C LEU A 55 -5.33 -2.79 0.60
N PHE A 56 -6.35 -2.55 1.44
CA PHE A 56 -6.26 -1.45 2.40
C PHE A 56 -7.15 -1.65 3.63
N ARG A 57 -6.77 -1.04 4.74
CA ARG A 57 -7.58 -0.89 5.95
C ARG A 57 -8.36 0.40 5.82
N ARG A 58 -9.67 0.30 5.53
CA ARG A 58 -10.52 1.45 5.17
C ARG A 58 -10.39 2.60 6.17
N GLU A 59 -10.69 2.35 7.44
CA GLU A 59 -10.69 3.38 8.49
C GLU A 59 -9.32 4.07 8.61
N LYS A 60 -8.23 3.29 8.65
CA LYS A 60 -6.86 3.84 8.73
C LYS A 60 -6.47 4.65 7.50
N LEU A 61 -6.89 4.21 6.31
CA LEU A 61 -6.60 4.93 5.08
C LEU A 61 -7.41 6.24 5.00
N GLU A 62 -8.68 6.22 5.40
CA GLU A 62 -9.51 7.42 5.47
C GLU A 62 -8.93 8.43 6.48
N GLU A 63 -8.51 7.98 7.66
CA GLU A 63 -7.83 8.80 8.66
C GLU A 63 -6.51 9.40 8.12
N TYR A 64 -5.67 8.59 7.49
CA TYR A 64 -4.42 9.04 6.88
C TYR A 64 -4.66 10.09 5.78
N LEU A 65 -5.65 9.90 4.92
CA LEU A 65 -6.00 10.85 3.86
C LEU A 65 -6.54 12.19 4.39
N MET A 66 -6.97 12.25 5.66
CA MET A 66 -7.39 13.49 6.33
C MET A 66 -6.21 14.29 6.91
N CYS A 67 -4.99 13.77 6.92
CA CYS A 67 -3.80 14.52 7.33
C CYS A 67 -3.61 15.74 6.40
N PRO A 68 -3.38 16.96 6.95
CA PRO A 68 -3.34 18.19 6.16
C PRO A 68 -2.33 18.16 5.01
N GLU A 69 -1.15 17.59 5.23
CA GLU A 69 -0.10 17.49 4.22
C GLU A 69 -0.49 16.53 3.08
N VAL A 70 -1.09 15.39 3.43
CA VAL A 70 -1.59 14.40 2.46
C VAL A 70 -2.72 15.02 1.64
N MET A 71 -3.67 15.69 2.30
CA MET A 71 -4.78 16.39 1.63
C MET A 71 -4.26 17.46 0.66
N ALA A 72 -3.25 18.24 1.05
CA ALA A 72 -2.67 19.27 0.20
C ALA A 72 -2.08 18.69 -1.09
N LEU A 73 -1.32 17.58 -0.98
CA LEU A 73 -0.73 16.93 -2.15
C LEU A 73 -1.79 16.20 -2.98
N MET A 74 -2.79 15.54 -2.35
CA MET A 74 -3.92 14.94 -3.06
C MET A 74 -4.73 15.99 -3.84
N LYS A 75 -4.92 17.19 -3.27
CA LYS A 75 -5.54 18.32 -3.99
C LYS A 75 -4.76 18.73 -5.23
N ALA A 76 -3.43 18.74 -5.16
CA ALA A 76 -2.58 19.03 -6.32
C ALA A 76 -2.75 17.99 -7.45
N PHE A 77 -3.06 16.74 -7.12
CA PHE A 77 -3.43 15.70 -8.10
C PHE A 77 -4.89 15.79 -8.59
N GLY A 78 -5.67 16.78 -8.14
CA GLY A 78 -7.06 16.99 -8.56
C GLY A 78 -8.10 16.21 -7.75
N TYR A 79 -7.77 15.79 -6.52
CA TYR A 79 -8.68 15.12 -5.59
C TYR A 79 -9.18 16.10 -4.51
N SER A 80 -10.08 16.98 -4.86
CA SER A 80 -10.66 17.96 -3.91
C SER A 80 -12.08 17.59 -3.57
N GLY A 81 -12.40 17.46 -2.27
CA GLY A 81 -13.76 17.25 -1.78
C GLY A 81 -14.42 15.93 -2.20
N VAL A 82 -13.62 14.92 -2.53
CA VAL A 82 -14.09 13.60 -2.97
C VAL A 82 -13.83 12.53 -1.90
N GLY A 83 -14.75 11.58 -1.78
CA GLY A 83 -14.63 10.47 -0.86
C GLY A 83 -13.63 9.40 -1.33
N LEU A 84 -13.24 8.49 -0.43
CA LEU A 84 -12.29 7.41 -0.71
C LEU A 84 -12.71 6.56 -1.94
N VAL A 85 -13.99 6.30 -2.11
CA VAL A 85 -14.50 5.49 -3.23
C VAL A 85 -14.20 6.16 -4.58
N ASP A 86 -14.38 7.48 -4.66
CA ASP A 86 -14.13 8.26 -5.88
C ASP A 86 -12.64 8.36 -6.15
N ILE A 87 -11.82 8.59 -5.11
CA ILE A 87 -10.36 8.57 -5.19
C ILE A 87 -9.89 7.24 -5.79
N LEU A 88 -10.32 6.13 -5.20
CA LEU A 88 -9.91 4.79 -5.65
C LEU A 88 -10.41 4.45 -7.06
N SER A 89 -11.57 4.96 -7.45
CA SER A 89 -12.10 4.76 -8.80
C SER A 89 -11.24 5.49 -9.83
N LYS A 90 -10.91 6.76 -9.59
CA LYS A 90 -10.04 7.56 -10.46
C LYS A 90 -8.61 7.03 -10.53
N VAL A 91 -8.07 6.59 -9.40
CA VAL A 91 -6.73 5.96 -9.35
C VAL A 91 -6.72 4.65 -10.16
N ALA A 92 -7.76 3.83 -10.06
CA ALA A 92 -7.86 2.58 -10.83
C ALA A 92 -7.93 2.86 -12.35
N GLU A 93 -8.66 3.88 -12.77
CA GLU A 93 -8.72 4.33 -14.17
C GLU A 93 -7.33 4.76 -14.66
N ARG A 94 -6.66 5.67 -13.95
CA ARG A 94 -5.32 6.16 -14.28
C ARG A 94 -4.27 5.04 -14.27
N TYR A 95 -4.31 4.16 -13.27
CA TYR A 95 -3.41 3.02 -13.21
C TYR A 95 -3.63 2.05 -14.39
N SER A 96 -4.89 1.79 -14.75
CA SER A 96 -5.21 1.00 -15.93
C SER A 96 -4.75 1.67 -17.22
N GLY A 97 -4.87 2.99 -17.33
CA GLY A 97 -4.33 3.79 -18.43
C GLY A 97 -2.81 3.67 -18.55
N TYR A 98 -2.10 3.79 -17.43
CA TYR A 98 -0.65 3.58 -17.36
C TYR A 98 -0.25 2.16 -17.82
N MET A 99 -0.92 1.13 -17.31
CA MET A 99 -0.62 -0.26 -17.69
C MET A 99 -0.86 -0.55 -19.18
N LYS A 100 -1.66 0.27 -19.87
CA LYS A 100 -1.91 0.24 -21.30
C LYS A 100 -1.04 1.22 -22.09
N CYS A 101 -0.04 1.82 -21.46
CA CYS A 101 0.86 2.83 -22.03
C CYS A 101 0.11 4.06 -22.62
N ARG A 102 -1.03 4.44 -22.04
CA ARG A 102 -1.85 5.58 -22.48
C ARG A 102 -1.69 6.82 -21.58
N GLU A 103 -1.30 6.61 -20.34
CA GLU A 103 -1.18 7.65 -19.32
C GLU A 103 0.13 7.51 -18.54
N PRO A 104 0.64 8.60 -17.94
CA PRO A 104 1.77 8.54 -17.01
C PRO A 104 1.39 7.77 -15.75
N PHE A 105 2.40 7.30 -15.00
CA PHE A 105 2.19 6.62 -13.73
C PHE A 105 1.48 7.54 -12.73
N PRO A 106 0.39 7.08 -12.07
CA PRO A 106 -0.32 7.87 -11.07
C PRO A 106 0.47 7.93 -9.76
N HIS A 107 1.27 8.97 -9.56
CA HIS A 107 2.17 9.12 -8.41
C HIS A 107 1.44 9.21 -7.06
N GLU A 108 0.17 9.61 -7.05
CA GLU A 108 -0.68 9.59 -5.87
C GLU A 108 -0.85 8.20 -5.25
N ILE A 109 -0.54 7.13 -5.97
CA ILE A 109 -0.45 5.78 -5.42
C ILE A 109 0.56 5.72 -4.27
N GLY A 110 1.65 6.48 -4.33
CA GLY A 110 2.61 6.57 -3.25
C GLY A 110 1.97 7.03 -1.94
N LEU A 111 1.11 8.08 -2.00
CA LEU A 111 0.34 8.53 -0.84
C LEU A 111 -0.64 7.45 -0.37
N LEU A 112 -1.40 6.85 -1.29
CA LEU A 112 -2.32 5.77 -0.93
C LEU A 112 -1.61 4.57 -0.30
N LEU A 113 -0.34 4.34 -0.63
CA LEU A 113 0.51 3.31 -0.02
C LEU A 113 1.08 3.72 1.35
N GLY A 114 0.78 4.94 1.82
CA GLY A 114 1.29 5.46 3.08
C GLY A 114 2.75 5.87 3.03
N TYR A 115 3.28 6.21 1.84
CA TYR A 115 4.63 6.75 1.74
C TYR A 115 4.65 8.20 2.23
N PRO A 116 5.73 8.66 2.88
CA PRO A 116 5.86 10.02 3.35
C PRO A 116 5.64 11.04 2.24
N VAL A 117 4.93 12.12 2.54
CA VAL A 117 4.59 13.17 1.57
C VAL A 117 5.84 13.76 0.94
N ALA A 118 6.89 14.02 1.75
CA ALA A 118 8.17 14.54 1.28
C ALA A 118 8.84 13.61 0.24
N ASP A 119 8.80 12.28 0.47
CA ASP A 119 9.39 11.32 -0.46
C ASP A 119 8.59 11.21 -1.76
N VAL A 120 7.24 11.27 -1.70
CA VAL A 120 6.40 11.30 -2.90
C VAL A 120 6.62 12.59 -3.69
N ALA A 121 6.67 13.73 -3.02
CA ALA A 121 6.96 15.03 -3.65
C ALA A 121 8.37 15.06 -4.25
N GLY A 122 9.37 14.59 -3.51
CA GLY A 122 10.76 14.50 -3.97
C GLY A 122 10.89 13.60 -5.20
N PHE A 123 10.18 12.45 -5.22
CA PHE A 123 10.15 11.58 -6.39
C PHE A 123 9.62 12.28 -7.65
N ILE A 124 8.55 13.05 -7.51
CA ILE A 124 7.95 13.80 -8.63
C ILE A 124 8.88 14.91 -9.10
N GLN A 125 9.39 15.71 -8.17
CA GLN A 125 10.27 16.85 -8.48
C GLN A 125 11.56 16.42 -9.19
N ASN A 126 12.14 15.31 -8.78
CA ASN A 126 13.40 14.80 -9.31
C ASN A 126 13.22 13.73 -10.41
N GLY A 127 12.00 13.46 -10.86
CA GLY A 127 11.71 12.43 -11.86
C GLY A 127 12.20 11.05 -11.44
N GLY A 128 12.19 10.76 -10.12
CA GLY A 128 12.68 9.51 -9.54
C GLY A 128 14.21 9.38 -9.51
N LYS A 129 14.97 10.47 -9.72
CA LYS A 129 16.43 10.53 -9.61
C LYS A 129 16.83 11.24 -8.32
N ASP A 130 18.13 11.33 -8.05
CA ASP A 130 18.73 12.11 -6.96
C ASP A 130 18.17 11.77 -5.57
N PHE A 131 17.76 10.50 -5.38
CA PHE A 131 17.31 9.97 -4.09
C PHE A 131 18.51 9.64 -3.18
N ILE A 132 18.32 9.78 -1.87
CA ILE A 132 19.34 9.45 -0.87
C ILE A 132 19.49 7.93 -0.72
N TYR A 133 18.37 7.21 -0.77
CA TYR A 133 18.34 5.75 -0.60
C TYR A 133 17.17 5.13 -1.37
N SER A 134 17.32 3.87 -1.79
CA SER A 134 16.27 3.09 -2.46
C SER A 134 15.98 1.81 -1.69
N GLY A 135 14.86 1.78 -0.98
CA GLY A 135 14.36 0.63 -0.24
C GLY A 135 12.95 0.25 -0.72
N TYR A 136 11.98 0.27 0.18
CA TYR A 136 10.55 0.06 -0.16
C TYR A 136 9.99 1.17 -1.05
N TRP A 137 10.57 2.35 -0.95
CA TRP A 137 10.40 3.48 -1.86
C TRP A 137 11.72 4.24 -1.97
N LYS A 138 11.78 5.26 -2.84
CA LYS A 138 12.92 6.16 -2.96
C LYS A 138 12.81 7.26 -1.91
N VAL A 139 13.82 7.35 -1.05
CA VAL A 139 13.90 8.28 0.07
C VAL A 139 14.59 9.56 -0.38
N TYR A 140 14.01 10.70 -0.07
CA TYR A 140 14.53 12.04 -0.37
C TYR A 140 14.84 12.84 0.89
N GLU A 141 14.20 12.50 2.03
CA GLU A 141 14.40 13.19 3.30
C GLU A 141 14.36 12.20 4.48
N ASN A 142 14.95 12.62 5.61
CA ASN A 142 14.86 11.90 6.89
C ASN A 142 15.25 10.41 6.79
N LEU A 143 16.41 10.13 6.18
CA LEU A 143 16.85 8.76 5.89
C LEU A 143 16.80 7.84 7.11
N GLU A 144 17.24 8.30 8.28
CA GLU A 144 17.30 7.49 9.51
C GLU A 144 15.91 6.97 9.90
N GLU A 145 14.92 7.84 9.95
CA GLU A 145 13.52 7.48 10.24
C GLU A 145 12.95 6.51 9.19
N ARG A 146 13.32 6.67 7.91
CA ARG A 146 12.84 5.76 6.84
C ARG A 146 13.48 4.39 6.93
N LEU A 147 14.73 4.30 7.35
CA LEU A 147 15.40 3.02 7.59
C LEU A 147 14.75 2.25 8.74
N GLU A 148 14.34 2.91 9.81
CA GLU A 148 13.58 2.30 10.90
C GLU A 148 12.27 1.67 10.40
N ILE A 149 11.50 2.39 9.55
CA ILE A 149 10.28 1.87 8.95
C ILE A 149 10.58 0.66 8.04
N PHE A 150 11.66 0.69 7.27
CA PHE A 150 12.04 -0.43 6.41
C PHE A 150 12.41 -1.67 7.24
N GLU A 151 13.12 -1.48 8.35
CA GLU A 151 13.44 -2.56 9.29
C GLU A 151 12.15 -3.17 9.89
N GLU A 152 11.20 -2.35 10.29
CA GLU A 152 9.89 -2.84 10.77
C GLU A 152 9.16 -3.67 9.71
N TYR A 153 9.22 -3.25 8.43
CA TYR A 153 8.62 -4.00 7.33
C TYR A 153 9.34 -5.34 7.10
N ASP A 154 10.66 -5.39 7.23
CA ASP A 154 11.42 -6.62 7.10
C ASP A 154 11.16 -7.57 8.27
N GLN A 155 11.09 -7.07 9.51
CA GLN A 155 10.69 -7.84 10.68
C GLN A 155 9.27 -8.42 10.52
N ALA A 156 8.32 -7.64 10.00
CA ALA A 156 6.98 -8.11 9.70
C ALA A 156 6.97 -9.24 8.66
N LYS A 157 7.78 -9.13 7.61
CA LYS A 157 7.93 -10.20 6.62
C LYS A 157 8.49 -11.48 7.22
N GLU A 158 9.56 -11.38 7.99
CA GLU A 158 10.16 -12.54 8.66
C GLU A 158 9.15 -13.23 9.60
N GLN A 159 8.39 -12.45 10.35
CA GLN A 159 7.37 -12.98 11.24
C GLN A 159 6.28 -13.70 10.47
N VAL A 160 5.74 -13.10 9.41
CA VAL A 160 4.71 -13.71 8.58
C VAL A 160 5.21 -14.99 7.90
N VAL A 161 6.46 -15.00 7.41
CA VAL A 161 7.10 -16.18 6.82
C VAL A 161 7.17 -17.31 7.84
N ARG A 162 7.63 -17.04 9.06
CA ARG A 162 7.68 -18.03 10.16
C ARG A 162 6.30 -18.58 10.49
N MET A 163 5.28 -17.72 10.54
CA MET A 163 3.90 -18.15 10.79
C MET A 163 3.37 -19.05 9.68
N ILE A 164 3.62 -18.72 8.41
CA ILE A 164 3.22 -19.53 7.25
C ILE A 164 3.95 -20.87 7.26
N ALA A 165 5.24 -20.89 7.56
CA ALA A 165 6.02 -22.14 7.69
C ALA A 165 5.46 -23.04 8.81
N ALA A 166 4.89 -22.45 9.87
CA ALA A 166 4.21 -23.15 10.96
C ALA A 166 2.74 -23.52 10.63
N GLY A 167 2.29 -23.35 9.37
CA GLY A 167 0.94 -23.71 8.91
C GLY A 167 -0.15 -22.66 9.22
N ALA A 168 0.23 -21.41 9.51
CA ALA A 168 -0.74 -20.34 9.64
C ALA A 168 -1.25 -19.87 8.27
N ASP A 169 -2.55 -19.68 8.17
CA ASP A 169 -3.21 -18.99 7.05
C ASP A 169 -3.31 -17.46 7.31
N VAL A 170 -3.82 -16.71 6.33
CA VAL A 170 -3.98 -15.26 6.43
C VAL A 170 -4.90 -14.87 7.60
N HIS A 171 -5.95 -15.64 7.90
CA HIS A 171 -6.86 -15.35 9.01
C HIS A 171 -6.17 -15.50 10.37
N LYS A 172 -5.33 -16.52 10.54
CA LYS A 172 -4.54 -16.71 11.77
C LYS A 172 -3.53 -15.58 11.95
N ILE A 173 -2.85 -15.15 10.86
CA ILE A 173 -1.93 -14.03 10.88
C ILE A 173 -2.66 -12.75 11.32
N LEU A 174 -3.78 -12.42 10.68
CA LEU A 174 -4.59 -11.25 11.02
C LEU A 174 -5.13 -11.30 12.45
N LYS A 175 -5.56 -12.45 12.92
CA LYS A 175 -6.05 -12.62 14.29
C LYS A 175 -4.94 -12.39 15.31
N PHE A 176 -3.74 -12.89 15.06
CA PHE A 176 -2.58 -12.71 15.92
C PHE A 176 -2.23 -11.22 16.09
N HIS A 177 -2.31 -10.44 15.02
CA HIS A 177 -1.99 -9.01 15.01
C HIS A 177 -3.19 -8.07 15.31
N ARG A 178 -4.39 -8.61 15.56
CA ARG A 178 -5.57 -7.82 15.98
C ARG A 178 -5.50 -7.33 17.43
N THR A 179 -4.66 -7.90 18.27
CA THR A 179 -4.45 -7.45 19.64
C THR A 179 -3.71 -6.10 19.57
N PRO A 180 -4.18 -5.04 20.26
CA PRO A 180 -3.60 -3.72 20.11
C PRO A 180 -2.18 -3.70 20.67
N SER A 181 -1.19 -3.82 19.80
CA SER A 181 0.17 -3.37 20.12
C SER A 181 0.13 -1.84 20.21
N ARG A 182 0.21 -1.34 21.44
CA ARG A 182 0.52 0.07 21.70
C ARG A 182 1.89 0.35 21.09
N LYS A 183 1.92 1.02 19.99
CA LYS A 183 2.97 1.82 19.34
C LYS A 183 2.85 1.63 17.83
N HIS A 184 2.32 2.61 17.17
CA HIS A 184 2.79 3.12 15.87
C HIS A 184 1.81 4.20 15.45
N GLN A 185 2.13 5.42 15.84
CA GLN A 185 1.63 6.60 15.15
C GLN A 185 2.21 6.54 13.74
N ILE A 186 1.34 6.70 12.74
CA ILE A 186 1.75 6.96 11.37
C ILE A 186 2.66 8.18 11.43
N ALA A 187 3.90 8.06 10.98
CA ALA A 187 4.80 9.19 10.87
C ALA A 187 4.17 10.18 9.88
N VAL A 188 3.72 11.31 10.38
CA VAL A 188 3.18 12.45 9.63
C VAL A 188 4.33 13.29 9.14
#